data_5b33d07d2fe4b4fe037b079f304b44fc
#
_entry.id   5b33d07d2fe4b4fe037b079f304b44fc
#
_cell.length_a   1.000
_cell.length_b   1.000
_cell.length_c   1.000
_cell.angle_alpha   90.00
_cell.angle_beta   90.00
_cell.angle_gamma   90.00
#
_symmetry.space_group_name_H-M   'P 1'
#
loop_
_entity.id
_entity.type
_entity.pdbx_description
1 polymer ?
#
loop_
_entity_poly.entity_id
_entity_poly.type
_entity_poly.pdbx_seq_one_letter_code
_entity_poly.pdbx_strand_id
1 'polypeptide(L)'
;YNKDFPIYPGELVVIQAPPKSMKTMLVQNWVNSFKRPTYFLEMEMSPRQIWKRFIQIEMGWSEEELSRKYAQSNFKMADKFDWLNVDYQPCFAIELEKRISMLPVKPEIVIVDHMGLMLSKHRDLNLKMEEIAGALTDVAIKHNVIVVAICEITKSAMQEGMSISSVRGSFRIAYNASKILSLTTSKNQEGDVTNMVIKTEANRERGALNVLLKVNGIRIEAPTEPRRPLDG
;
A
#
# COMPACT_ATOMS: atom_id res chain seq x y z
N TYR A 1 -0.19 -14.13 -6.81
CA TYR A 1 1.27 -14.30 -6.90
C TYR A 1 1.64 -14.16 -8.37
N ASN A 2 2.17 -13.01 -8.77
CA ASN A 2 2.67 -12.86 -10.14
C ASN A 2 4.10 -13.45 -10.17
N LYS A 3 4.29 -14.56 -10.88
CA LYS A 3 5.59 -15.23 -10.98
C LYS A 3 6.65 -14.35 -11.66
N ASP A 4 6.20 -13.40 -12.49
CA ASP A 4 7.08 -12.51 -13.25
C ASP A 4 7.49 -11.25 -12.46
N PHE A 5 6.86 -11.02 -11.30
CA PHE A 5 7.16 -9.91 -10.40
C PHE A 5 7.07 -10.37 -8.93
N PRO A 6 7.99 -11.19 -8.49
CA PRO A 6 8.00 -11.66 -7.11
C PRO A 6 8.39 -10.53 -6.14
N ILE A 7 7.83 -10.58 -4.93
CA ILE A 7 8.23 -9.74 -3.80
C ILE A 7 8.68 -10.67 -2.69
N TYR A 8 9.86 -10.43 -2.16
CA TYR A 8 10.49 -11.29 -1.16
C TYR A 8 10.59 -10.62 0.22
N PRO A 9 10.61 -11.40 1.30
CA PRO A 9 11.02 -10.88 2.62
C PRO A 9 12.40 -10.20 2.54
N GLY A 10 12.54 -9.09 3.24
CA GLY A 10 13.72 -8.23 3.17
C GLY A 10 13.61 -7.09 2.15
N GLU A 11 12.51 -7.00 1.40
CA GLU A 11 12.32 -5.96 0.40
C GLU A 11 11.44 -4.80 0.90
N LEU A 12 11.84 -3.58 0.54
CA LEU A 12 10.99 -2.40 0.59
C LEU A 12 10.36 -2.17 -0.79
N VAL A 13 9.05 -2.22 -0.85
CA VAL A 13 8.23 -1.87 -2.04
C VAL A 13 7.55 -0.54 -1.79
N VAL A 14 7.78 0.44 -2.64
CA VAL A 14 7.14 1.76 -2.56
C VAL A 14 6.05 1.87 -3.62
N ILE A 15 4.83 2.20 -3.20
CA ILE A 15 3.71 2.51 -4.09
C ILE A 15 3.52 4.01 -4.13
N GLN A 16 3.78 4.61 -5.28
CA GLN A 16 3.65 6.04 -5.48
C GLN A 16 2.43 6.38 -6.34
N ALA A 17 1.67 7.38 -5.90
CA ALA A 17 0.54 7.87 -6.67
C ALA A 17 0.04 9.22 -6.11
N PRO A 18 -0.74 10.00 -6.88
CA PRO A 18 -1.36 11.21 -6.40
C PRO A 18 -2.34 10.98 -5.25
N PRO A 19 -2.70 12.03 -4.50
CA PRO A 19 -3.81 11.98 -3.58
C PRO A 19 -5.09 11.47 -4.24
N LYS A 20 -5.91 10.72 -3.50
CA LYS A 20 -7.21 10.19 -3.95
C LYS A 20 -7.13 9.19 -5.12
N SER A 21 -6.00 8.53 -5.33
CA SER A 21 -5.80 7.49 -6.34
C SER A 21 -6.06 6.06 -5.83
N MET A 22 -6.72 5.91 -4.68
CA MET A 22 -7.09 4.62 -4.08
C MET A 22 -5.91 3.73 -3.64
N LYS A 23 -4.76 4.32 -3.29
CA LYS A 23 -3.55 3.61 -2.81
C LYS A 23 -3.85 2.68 -1.63
N THR A 24 -4.43 3.25 -0.57
CA THR A 24 -4.85 2.51 0.63
C THR A 24 -5.76 1.35 0.29
N MET A 25 -6.75 1.57 -0.59
CA MET A 25 -7.68 0.53 -1.00
C MET A 25 -7.00 -0.61 -1.74
N LEU A 26 -6.03 -0.30 -2.62
CA LEU A 26 -5.23 -1.33 -3.29
C LEU A 26 -4.50 -2.20 -2.26
N VAL A 27 -3.81 -1.58 -1.31
CA VAL A 27 -3.04 -2.30 -0.29
C VAL A 27 -3.95 -3.11 0.63
N GLN A 28 -5.11 -2.56 1.01
CA GLN A 28 -6.11 -3.30 1.79
C GLN A 28 -6.62 -4.55 1.05
N ASN A 29 -6.92 -4.43 -0.26
CA ASN A 29 -7.29 -5.58 -1.08
C ASN A 29 -6.15 -6.63 -1.15
N TRP A 30 -4.90 -6.19 -1.30
CA TRP A 30 -3.76 -7.09 -1.32
C TRP A 30 -3.62 -7.88 -0.02
N VAL A 31 -3.52 -7.20 1.13
CA VAL A 31 -3.32 -7.90 2.41
C VAL A 31 -4.52 -8.77 2.75
N ASN A 32 -5.74 -8.34 2.41
CA ASN A 32 -6.94 -9.15 2.59
C ASN A 32 -6.96 -10.41 1.71
N SER A 33 -6.36 -10.37 0.52
CA SER A 33 -6.25 -11.54 -0.35
C SER A 33 -5.21 -12.55 0.14
N PHE A 34 -4.15 -12.09 0.79
CA PHE A 34 -3.09 -12.96 1.31
C PHE A 34 -3.39 -13.53 2.69
N LYS A 35 -4.06 -12.76 3.56
CA LYS A 35 -4.37 -13.10 4.96
C LYS A 35 -3.14 -13.61 5.74
N ARG A 36 -1.98 -13.01 5.45
CA ARG A 36 -0.73 -13.30 6.14
C ARG A 36 -0.59 -12.36 7.33
N PRO A 37 0.11 -12.75 8.40
CA PRO A 37 0.37 -11.87 9.53
C PRO A 37 0.87 -10.49 9.08
N THR A 38 0.05 -9.47 9.26
CA THR A 38 0.28 -8.12 8.74
C THR A 38 0.23 -7.09 9.86
N TYR A 39 1.25 -6.23 9.92
CA TYR A 39 1.22 -5.00 10.69
C TYR A 39 0.91 -3.83 9.73
N PHE A 40 -0.15 -3.11 10.01
CA PHE A 40 -0.63 -2.01 9.17
C PHE A 40 -0.57 -0.70 9.96
N LEU A 41 0.44 0.14 9.68
CA LEU A 41 0.54 1.49 10.24
C LEU A 41 -0.28 2.44 9.36
N GLU A 42 -1.46 2.81 9.86
CA GLU A 42 -2.39 3.72 9.22
C GLU A 42 -2.38 5.08 9.91
N MET A 43 -1.92 6.11 9.23
CA MET A 43 -1.74 7.43 9.82
C MET A 43 -2.66 8.51 9.22
N GLU A 44 -3.46 8.17 8.20
CA GLU A 44 -4.32 9.11 7.50
C GLU A 44 -5.80 8.94 7.84
N MET A 45 -6.24 7.69 7.95
CA MET A 45 -7.66 7.37 8.13
C MET A 45 -8.00 7.04 9.59
N SER A 46 -9.23 7.35 9.98
CA SER A 46 -9.73 6.94 11.29
C SER A 46 -9.90 5.42 11.40
N PRO A 47 -9.82 4.83 12.63
CA PRO A 47 -10.05 3.40 12.85
C PRO A 47 -11.37 2.91 12.25
N ARG A 48 -12.44 3.71 12.39
CA ARG A 48 -13.74 3.37 11.83
C ARG A 48 -13.71 3.22 10.30
N GLN A 49 -13.00 4.11 9.61
CA GLN A 49 -12.93 4.10 8.15
C GLN A 49 -12.13 2.92 7.63
N ILE A 50 -10.99 2.62 8.26
CA ILE A 50 -10.12 1.53 7.83
C ILE A 50 -10.80 0.17 8.04
N TRP A 51 -11.40 -0.07 9.23
CA TRP A 51 -12.11 -1.30 9.53
C TRP A 51 -13.36 -1.49 8.67
N LYS A 52 -14.11 -0.41 8.43
CA LYS A 52 -15.24 -0.45 7.53
C LYS A 52 -14.84 -0.96 6.14
N ARG A 53 -13.75 -0.45 5.57
CA ARG A 53 -13.23 -0.89 4.27
C ARG A 53 -12.79 -2.36 4.29
N PHE A 54 -12.06 -2.79 5.29
CA PHE A 54 -11.66 -4.20 5.41
C PHE A 54 -12.87 -5.13 5.45
N ILE A 55 -13.90 -4.79 6.22
CA ILE A 55 -15.13 -5.57 6.29
C ILE A 55 -15.84 -5.60 4.93
N GLN A 56 -15.95 -4.46 4.25
CA GLN A 56 -16.58 -4.40 2.94
C GLN A 56 -15.81 -5.22 1.89
N ILE A 57 -14.46 -5.16 1.90
CA ILE A 57 -13.61 -5.98 1.01
C ILE A 57 -13.82 -7.47 1.28
N GLU A 58 -13.76 -7.89 2.55
CA GLU A 58 -13.90 -9.30 2.94
C GLU A 58 -15.29 -9.84 2.60
N MET A 59 -16.35 -9.09 2.96
CA MET A 59 -17.72 -9.56 2.84
C MET A 59 -18.36 -9.25 1.48
N GLY A 60 -17.80 -8.32 0.71
CA GLY A 60 -18.41 -7.82 -0.53
C GLY A 60 -19.66 -6.97 -0.31
N TRP A 61 -19.83 -6.40 0.87
CA TRP A 61 -21.00 -5.63 1.20
C TRP A 61 -20.92 -4.19 0.71
N SER A 62 -22.07 -3.69 0.24
CA SER A 62 -22.27 -2.25 0.01
C SER A 62 -22.29 -1.49 1.34
N GLU A 63 -22.27 -0.16 1.25
CA GLU A 63 -22.43 0.73 2.41
C GLU A 63 -23.74 0.48 3.15
N GLU A 64 -24.82 0.29 2.41
CA GLU A 64 -26.15 0.06 2.95
C GLU A 64 -26.26 -1.30 3.63
N GLU A 65 -25.72 -2.35 3.02
CA GLU A 65 -25.66 -3.69 3.61
C GLU A 65 -24.86 -3.71 4.90
N LEU A 66 -23.70 -3.06 4.91
CA LEU A 66 -22.89 -2.94 6.10
C LEU A 66 -23.64 -2.22 7.23
N SER A 67 -24.27 -1.09 6.93
CA SER A 67 -25.07 -0.31 7.90
C SER A 67 -26.20 -1.14 8.48
N ARG A 68 -26.92 -1.88 7.63
CA ARG A 68 -27.99 -2.78 8.08
C ARG A 68 -27.48 -3.89 9.00
N LYS A 69 -26.31 -4.50 8.65
CA LYS A 69 -25.71 -5.55 9.47
C LYS A 69 -25.22 -5.05 10.83
N TYR A 70 -24.66 -3.85 10.87
CA TYR A 70 -24.28 -3.23 12.16
C TYR A 70 -25.50 -2.98 13.08
N ALA A 71 -26.66 -2.60 12.52
CA ALA A 71 -27.86 -2.39 13.29
C ALA A 71 -28.44 -3.69 13.89
N GLN A 72 -28.09 -4.86 13.37
CA GLN A 72 -28.58 -6.17 13.81
C GLN A 72 -27.80 -6.80 14.98
N SER A 73 -27.07 -6.03 15.75
CA SER A 73 -26.44 -6.28 17.08
C SER A 73 -25.60 -7.56 17.35
N ASN A 74 -25.49 -8.52 16.42
CA ASN A 74 -24.74 -9.78 16.61
C ASN A 74 -23.52 -9.91 15.70
N PHE A 75 -22.96 -8.79 15.25
CA PHE A 75 -21.88 -8.79 14.28
C PHE A 75 -20.51 -8.95 14.95
N LYS A 76 -19.98 -10.16 15.00
CA LYS A 76 -18.61 -10.46 15.44
C LYS A 76 -17.73 -10.74 14.23
N MET A 77 -16.68 -9.93 14.06
CA MET A 77 -15.73 -10.06 12.94
C MET A 77 -14.27 -10.24 13.37
N ALA A 78 -14.00 -10.21 14.68
CA ALA A 78 -12.64 -10.27 15.20
C ALA A 78 -11.85 -11.46 14.65
N ASP A 79 -12.47 -12.63 14.62
CA ASP A 79 -11.82 -13.88 14.18
C ASP A 79 -11.47 -13.93 12.70
N LYS A 80 -12.05 -13.04 11.88
CA LYS A 80 -11.75 -12.97 10.43
C LYS A 80 -10.49 -12.17 10.11
N PHE A 81 -10.01 -11.38 11.08
CA PHE A 81 -8.88 -10.47 10.92
C PHE A 81 -7.80 -10.70 12.00
N ASP A 82 -7.70 -11.90 12.52
CA ASP A 82 -6.68 -12.31 13.51
C ASP A 82 -5.25 -12.18 12.98
N TRP A 83 -5.11 -12.21 11.65
CA TRP A 83 -3.87 -11.99 10.92
C TRP A 83 -3.47 -10.50 10.80
N LEU A 84 -4.35 -9.55 11.16
CA LEU A 84 -4.18 -8.13 10.93
C LEU A 84 -4.04 -7.33 12.22
N ASN A 85 -2.92 -6.67 12.40
CA ASN A 85 -2.69 -5.70 13.47
C ASN A 85 -2.64 -4.29 12.89
N VAL A 86 -3.55 -3.40 13.28
CA VAL A 86 -3.62 -2.01 12.78
C VAL A 86 -3.21 -1.05 13.88
N ASP A 87 -2.22 -0.21 13.59
CA ASP A 87 -1.75 0.88 14.45
C ASP A 87 -2.03 2.23 13.77
N TYR A 88 -2.37 3.24 14.58
CA TYR A 88 -2.80 4.55 14.06
C TYR A 88 -1.88 5.69 14.48
N GLN A 89 -0.84 5.40 15.24
CA GLN A 89 0.01 6.45 15.80
C GLN A 89 1.24 6.70 14.94
N PRO A 90 1.42 7.92 14.39
CA PRO A 90 2.66 8.30 13.74
C PRO A 90 3.87 8.03 14.63
N CYS A 91 4.94 7.53 14.05
CA CYS A 91 6.14 7.20 14.78
C CYS A 91 7.40 7.43 13.94
N PHE A 92 8.53 7.49 14.60
CA PHE A 92 9.83 7.33 13.93
C PHE A 92 10.02 5.87 13.48
N ALA A 93 10.81 5.66 12.46
CA ALA A 93 11.04 4.30 11.96
C ALA A 93 11.70 3.38 13.01
N ILE A 94 12.53 3.91 13.89
CA ILE A 94 13.09 3.15 15.02
C ILE A 94 12.01 2.71 16.03
N GLU A 95 10.95 3.48 16.20
CA GLU A 95 9.82 3.12 17.04
C GLU A 95 8.95 2.05 16.38
N LEU A 96 8.78 2.13 15.05
CA LEU A 96 8.11 1.09 14.26
C LEU A 96 8.79 -0.27 14.46
N GLU A 97 10.11 -0.31 14.40
CA GLU A 97 10.88 -1.51 14.66
C GLU A 97 10.60 -2.12 16.05
N LYS A 98 10.58 -1.27 17.09
CA LYS A 98 10.25 -1.70 18.45
C LYS A 98 8.83 -2.26 18.54
N ARG A 99 7.83 -1.57 17.92
CA ARG A 99 6.43 -2.03 17.92
C ARG A 99 6.30 -3.40 17.27
N ILE A 100 6.93 -3.61 16.11
CA ILE A 100 6.94 -4.91 15.41
C ILE A 100 7.58 -6.00 16.28
N SER A 101 8.70 -5.69 16.95
CA SER A 101 9.40 -6.65 17.80
C SER A 101 8.59 -7.09 19.04
N MET A 102 7.67 -6.26 19.50
CA MET A 102 6.84 -6.50 20.68
C MET A 102 5.55 -7.26 20.37
N LEU A 103 5.22 -7.48 19.10
CA LEU A 103 4.02 -8.20 18.70
C LEU A 103 4.11 -9.69 19.10
N PRO A 104 3.03 -10.28 19.61
CA PRO A 104 3.00 -11.70 19.95
C PRO A 104 3.16 -12.60 18.73
N VAL A 105 2.67 -12.16 17.57
CA VAL A 105 2.87 -12.81 16.27
C VAL A 105 3.70 -11.87 15.41
N LYS A 106 4.84 -12.33 14.94
CA LYS A 106 5.69 -11.55 14.05
C LYS A 106 4.98 -11.37 12.70
N PRO A 107 4.88 -10.13 12.18
CA PRO A 107 4.30 -9.91 10.87
C PRO A 107 5.22 -10.48 9.78
N GLU A 108 4.62 -10.94 8.70
CA GLU A 108 5.31 -11.24 7.44
C GLU A 108 5.29 -10.01 6.51
N ILE A 109 4.28 -9.15 6.68
CA ILE A 109 4.06 -7.95 5.88
C ILE A 109 3.90 -6.75 6.83
N VAL A 110 4.57 -5.66 6.50
CA VAL A 110 4.45 -4.37 7.18
C VAL A 110 3.97 -3.35 6.15
N ILE A 111 2.84 -2.71 6.44
CA ILE A 111 2.28 -1.65 5.61
C ILE A 111 2.48 -0.31 6.31
N VAL A 112 2.89 0.71 5.56
CA VAL A 112 3.02 2.10 6.04
C VAL A 112 2.18 3.01 5.16
N ASP A 113 1.06 3.49 5.67
CA ASP A 113 0.13 4.38 4.97
C ASP A 113 -0.05 5.71 5.71
N HIS A 114 0.57 6.77 5.21
CA HIS A 114 1.63 6.80 4.22
C HIS A 114 2.94 7.32 4.83
N MET A 115 4.06 6.97 4.21
CA MET A 115 5.40 7.26 4.74
C MET A 115 5.65 8.77 4.98
N GLY A 116 5.00 9.67 4.25
CA GLY A 116 5.11 11.10 4.47
C GLY A 116 4.59 11.59 5.83
N LEU A 117 3.74 10.82 6.52
CA LEU A 117 3.22 11.10 7.86
C LEU A 117 4.09 10.52 8.99
N MET A 118 5.06 9.68 8.69
CA MET A 118 6.03 9.24 9.69
C MET A 118 6.81 10.42 10.25
N LEU A 119 7.24 10.29 11.50
CA LEU A 119 8.06 11.30 12.15
C LEU A 119 9.51 11.24 11.65
N SER A 120 10.15 12.41 11.56
CA SER A 120 11.54 12.58 11.19
C SER A 120 12.13 13.80 11.91
N LYS A 121 13.44 13.82 12.09
CA LYS A 121 14.17 14.98 12.60
C LYS A 121 14.40 16.05 11.53
N HIS A 122 14.27 15.69 10.27
CA HIS A 122 14.50 16.60 9.15
C HIS A 122 13.24 17.39 8.80
N ARG A 123 13.40 18.70 8.61
CA ARG A 123 12.35 19.60 8.09
C ARG A 123 12.31 19.60 6.56
N ASP A 124 13.45 19.37 5.92
CA ASP A 124 13.51 19.20 4.47
C ASP A 124 12.84 17.89 4.07
N LEU A 125 11.91 17.97 3.14
CA LEU A 125 11.10 16.81 2.72
C LEU A 125 11.96 15.70 2.08
N ASN A 126 12.99 16.08 1.31
CA ASN A 126 13.83 15.10 0.63
C ASN A 126 14.68 14.31 1.63
N LEU A 127 15.28 15.01 2.61
CA LEU A 127 16.05 14.37 3.69
C LEU A 127 15.16 13.51 4.57
N LYS A 128 13.94 13.99 4.87
CA LYS A 128 12.92 13.21 5.59
C LYS A 128 12.59 11.90 4.87
N MET A 129 12.30 11.98 3.58
CA MET A 129 11.92 10.79 2.80
C MET A 129 13.08 9.82 2.63
N GLU A 130 14.31 10.31 2.51
CA GLU A 130 15.53 9.48 2.49
C GLU A 130 15.73 8.75 3.81
N GLU A 131 15.66 9.46 4.95
CA GLU A 131 15.75 8.86 6.28
C GLU A 131 14.72 7.75 6.48
N ILE A 132 13.45 8.04 6.15
CA ILE A 132 12.36 7.09 6.31
C ILE A 132 12.54 5.87 5.40
N ALA A 133 12.86 6.08 4.12
CA ALA A 133 13.04 4.96 3.18
C ALA A 133 14.22 4.07 3.57
N GLY A 134 15.34 4.67 4.01
CA GLY A 134 16.50 3.92 4.53
C GLY A 134 16.11 3.07 5.74
N ALA A 135 15.47 3.68 6.72
CA ALA A 135 15.07 2.98 7.94
C ALA A 135 14.00 1.90 7.69
N LEU A 136 13.06 2.10 6.75
CA LEU A 136 12.10 1.06 6.35
C LEU A 136 12.78 -0.12 5.62
N THR A 137 13.84 0.15 4.85
CA THR A 137 14.68 -0.89 4.26
C THR A 137 15.39 -1.71 5.33
N ASP A 138 15.97 -1.03 6.34
CA ASP A 138 16.61 -1.71 7.47
C ASP A 138 15.61 -2.60 8.23
N VAL A 139 14.39 -2.11 8.46
CA VAL A 139 13.30 -2.91 9.07
C VAL A 139 12.99 -4.15 8.22
N ALA A 140 12.87 -4.00 6.90
CA ALA A 140 12.59 -5.11 6.00
C ALA A 140 13.68 -6.21 6.11
N ILE A 141 14.94 -5.80 6.02
CA ILE A 141 16.09 -6.71 6.07
C ILE A 141 16.22 -7.36 7.45
N LYS A 142 16.23 -6.55 8.51
CA LYS A 142 16.48 -7.03 9.88
C LYS A 142 15.44 -7.99 10.38
N HIS A 143 14.16 -7.74 10.06
CA HIS A 143 13.04 -8.59 10.48
C HIS A 143 12.68 -9.65 9.45
N ASN A 144 13.31 -9.64 8.28
CA ASN A 144 13.01 -10.52 7.15
C ASN A 144 11.52 -10.48 6.79
N VAL A 145 10.98 -9.25 6.64
CA VAL A 145 9.58 -8.96 6.31
C VAL A 145 9.48 -8.23 4.97
N ILE A 146 8.32 -8.31 4.34
CA ILE A 146 8.00 -7.43 3.20
C ILE A 146 7.49 -6.10 3.78
N VAL A 147 8.13 -4.99 3.43
CA VAL A 147 7.63 -3.64 3.76
C VAL A 147 7.01 -3.03 2.50
N VAL A 148 5.74 -2.63 2.60
CA VAL A 148 5.05 -1.88 1.55
C VAL A 148 4.75 -0.48 2.08
N ALA A 149 5.38 0.54 1.50
CA ALA A 149 5.20 1.92 1.90
C ALA A 149 4.45 2.71 0.82
N ILE A 150 3.40 3.40 1.22
CA ILE A 150 2.66 4.31 0.34
C ILE A 150 3.34 5.68 0.36
N CYS A 151 3.58 6.24 -0.83
CA CYS A 151 4.16 7.56 -1.03
C CYS A 151 3.23 8.42 -1.89
N GLU A 152 2.91 9.62 -1.42
CA GLU A 152 2.17 10.58 -2.23
C GLU A 152 3.10 11.37 -3.13
N ILE A 153 2.67 11.55 -4.38
CA ILE A 153 3.36 12.37 -5.37
C ILE A 153 2.45 13.51 -5.84
N THR A 154 3.05 14.62 -6.26
CA THR A 154 2.28 15.75 -6.80
C THR A 154 1.75 15.44 -8.20
N LYS A 155 0.65 16.10 -8.59
CA LYS A 155 0.08 15.98 -9.94
C LYS A 155 1.03 16.47 -11.03
N SER A 156 1.86 17.47 -10.76
CA SER A 156 2.88 17.96 -11.69
C SER A 156 3.94 16.90 -11.99
N ALA A 157 4.37 16.14 -10.97
CA ALA A 157 5.28 15.03 -11.14
C ALA A 157 4.73 13.92 -12.05
N MET A 158 3.38 13.77 -12.09
CA MET A 158 2.75 12.84 -13.03
C MET A 158 2.76 13.32 -14.47
N GLN A 159 2.60 14.62 -14.71
CA GLN A 159 2.50 15.20 -16.06
C GLN A 159 3.85 15.25 -16.79
N GLU A 160 4.94 15.34 -16.04
CA GLU A 160 6.32 15.33 -16.58
C GLU A 160 6.80 13.92 -16.99
N GLY A 161 5.90 12.95 -17.02
CA GLY A 161 6.20 11.53 -17.17
C GLY A 161 6.75 10.99 -15.84
N MET A 162 6.14 9.96 -15.27
CA MET A 162 6.54 9.36 -14.00
C MET A 162 7.96 8.77 -14.08
N SER A 163 8.93 9.61 -14.41
CA SER A 163 10.34 9.24 -14.28
C SER A 163 10.74 9.36 -12.81
N ILE A 164 11.65 8.53 -12.39
CA ILE A 164 12.27 8.58 -11.05
C ILE A 164 12.75 10.00 -10.70
N SER A 165 13.02 10.85 -11.71
CA SER A 165 13.49 12.22 -11.57
C SER A 165 12.42 13.26 -11.25
N SER A 166 11.15 13.03 -11.56
CA SER A 166 10.08 14.02 -11.44
C SER A 166 9.49 14.13 -10.03
N VAL A 167 9.78 13.22 -9.15
CA VAL A 167 9.33 13.24 -7.76
C VAL A 167 10.40 13.88 -6.89
N ARG A 168 10.15 15.07 -6.34
CA ARG A 168 11.04 15.67 -5.33
C ARG A 168 11.27 14.66 -4.20
N GLY A 169 12.50 14.19 -4.06
CA GLY A 169 12.87 13.13 -3.11
C GLY A 169 12.84 11.70 -3.65
N SER A 170 12.34 11.43 -4.87
CA SER A 170 12.21 10.07 -5.39
C SER A 170 13.53 9.40 -5.74
N PHE A 171 14.56 10.14 -6.17
CA PHE A 171 15.89 9.57 -6.36
C PHE A 171 16.42 8.88 -5.10
N ARG A 172 16.18 9.49 -3.92
CA ARG A 172 16.64 8.97 -2.64
C ARG A 172 15.78 7.80 -2.16
N ILE A 173 14.48 7.83 -2.46
CA ILE A 173 13.58 6.67 -2.24
C ILE A 173 13.98 5.52 -3.16
N ALA A 174 14.26 5.80 -4.44
CA ALA A 174 14.66 4.79 -5.41
C ALA A 174 16.01 4.13 -5.06
N TYR A 175 16.89 4.87 -4.39
CA TYR A 175 18.15 4.31 -3.90
C TYR A 175 17.94 3.29 -2.77
N ASN A 176 16.94 3.47 -1.93
CA ASN A 176 16.65 2.58 -0.81
C ASN A 176 15.65 1.47 -1.16
N ALA A 177 14.61 1.77 -1.93
CA ALA A 177 13.58 0.80 -2.27
C ALA A 177 14.09 -0.32 -3.17
N SER A 178 13.63 -1.54 -2.95
CA SER A 178 13.86 -2.68 -3.84
C SER A 178 13.03 -2.56 -5.10
N LYS A 179 11.78 -2.08 -4.97
CA LYS A 179 10.83 -1.90 -6.06
C LYS A 179 10.03 -0.61 -5.88
N ILE A 180 9.78 0.09 -6.98
CA ILE A 180 8.87 1.25 -7.00
C ILE A 180 7.77 0.97 -8.01
N LEU A 181 6.54 1.08 -7.56
CA LEU A 181 5.33 0.92 -8.35
C LEU A 181 4.60 2.27 -8.45
N SER A 182 4.19 2.63 -9.64
CA SER A 182 3.25 3.74 -9.85
C SER A 182 1.83 3.21 -9.99
N LEU A 183 0.90 4.01 -9.49
CA LEU A 183 -0.51 3.73 -9.54
C LEU A 183 -1.23 4.87 -10.24
N THR A 184 -1.97 4.55 -11.30
CA THR A 184 -2.87 5.47 -11.99
C THR A 184 -4.28 4.92 -12.01
N THR A 185 -5.27 5.81 -12.01
CA THR A 185 -6.69 5.44 -12.05
C THR A 185 -7.39 6.14 -13.19
N SER A 186 -8.34 5.45 -13.82
CA SER A 186 -9.27 6.04 -14.78
C SER A 186 -10.70 6.01 -14.22
N LYS A 187 -11.47 7.03 -14.59
CA LYS A 187 -12.83 7.26 -14.10
C LYS A 187 -13.85 7.14 -15.24
N ASN A 188 -15.07 6.76 -14.91
CA ASN A 188 -16.22 6.84 -15.80
C ASN A 188 -16.75 8.30 -15.89
N GLN A 189 -17.83 8.50 -16.64
CA GLN A 189 -18.46 9.81 -16.81
C GLN A 189 -19.08 10.34 -15.51
N GLU A 190 -19.41 9.48 -14.57
CA GLU A 190 -19.99 9.81 -13.26
C GLU A 190 -18.92 10.18 -12.23
N GLY A 191 -17.63 10.01 -12.58
CA GLY A 191 -16.49 10.32 -11.73
C GLY A 191 -15.99 9.16 -10.86
N ASP A 192 -16.59 7.98 -10.98
CA ASP A 192 -16.18 6.78 -10.26
C ASP A 192 -14.95 6.14 -10.89
N VAL A 193 -14.02 5.67 -10.04
CA VAL A 193 -12.86 4.93 -10.51
C VAL A 193 -13.30 3.54 -10.95
N THR A 194 -13.06 3.22 -12.22
CA THR A 194 -13.41 1.93 -12.82
C THR A 194 -12.22 1.05 -13.13
N ASN A 195 -11.05 1.67 -13.34
CA ASN A 195 -9.83 0.92 -13.61
C ASN A 195 -8.65 1.52 -12.85
N MET A 196 -7.67 0.67 -12.61
CA MET A 196 -6.41 1.00 -11.95
C MET A 196 -5.28 0.32 -12.71
N VAL A 197 -4.22 1.07 -13.02
CA VAL A 197 -3.02 0.53 -13.64
C VAL A 197 -1.88 0.61 -12.63
N ILE A 198 -1.22 -0.52 -12.41
CA ILE A 198 -0.01 -0.61 -11.62
C ILE A 198 1.14 -0.87 -12.58
N LYS A 199 2.16 -0.03 -12.51
CA LYS A 199 3.35 -0.12 -13.35
C LYS A 199 4.62 -0.07 -12.52
N THR A 200 5.62 -0.86 -12.90
CA THR A 200 6.95 -0.79 -12.30
C THR A 200 7.70 0.42 -12.85
N GLU A 201 8.17 1.28 -11.95
CA GLU A 201 9.03 2.42 -12.27
C GLU A 201 10.50 2.10 -12.00
N ALA A 202 10.77 1.30 -10.97
CA ALA A 202 12.10 0.79 -10.66
C ALA A 202 12.01 -0.62 -10.06
N ASN A 203 12.99 -1.46 -10.38
CA ASN A 203 13.16 -2.78 -9.80
C ASN A 203 14.65 -3.12 -9.78
N ARG A 204 15.20 -3.47 -8.63
CA ARG A 204 16.60 -3.93 -8.50
C ARG A 204 16.83 -5.31 -9.08
N GLU A 205 15.78 -6.11 -9.17
CA GLU A 205 15.77 -7.40 -9.82
C GLU A 205 15.20 -7.29 -11.24
N ARG A 206 15.20 -8.39 -11.96
CA ARG A 206 14.56 -8.48 -13.28
C ARG A 206 13.03 -8.59 -13.12
N GLY A 207 12.33 -8.12 -14.12
CA GLY A 207 10.87 -8.16 -14.19
C GLY A 207 10.23 -6.79 -14.10
N ALA A 208 9.13 -6.64 -14.78
CA ALA A 208 8.31 -5.45 -14.78
C ALA A 208 6.85 -5.85 -14.61
N LEU A 209 6.13 -5.08 -13.84
CA LEU A 209 4.70 -5.20 -13.66
C LEU A 209 4.03 -4.10 -14.48
N ASN A 210 3.09 -4.47 -15.33
CA ASN A 210 2.18 -3.54 -15.99
C ASN A 210 0.81 -4.21 -16.04
N VAL A 211 0.00 -3.96 -15.01
CA VAL A 211 -1.27 -4.66 -14.81
C VAL A 211 -2.41 -3.66 -14.75
N LEU A 212 -3.43 -3.92 -15.57
CA LEU A 212 -4.72 -3.26 -15.49
C LEU A 212 -5.62 -4.06 -14.56
N LEU A 213 -6.08 -3.44 -13.49
CA LEU A 213 -7.05 -3.99 -12.55
C LEU A 213 -8.42 -3.33 -12.75
N LYS A 214 -9.48 -4.09 -12.57
CA LYS A 214 -10.84 -3.55 -12.51
C LYS A 214 -11.17 -3.12 -11.08
N VAL A 215 -11.83 -1.99 -10.97
CA VAL A 215 -12.34 -1.48 -9.70
C VAL A 215 -13.84 -1.62 -9.69
N ASN A 216 -14.36 -2.40 -8.75
CA ASN A 216 -15.78 -2.60 -8.53
C ASN A 216 -16.14 -2.13 -7.12
N GLY A 217 -16.54 -0.88 -6.99
CA GLY A 217 -16.75 -0.23 -5.71
C GLY A 217 -15.47 -0.22 -4.89
N ILE A 218 -15.42 -1.01 -3.83
CA ILE A 218 -14.27 -1.12 -2.92
C ILE A 218 -13.38 -2.33 -3.23
N ARG A 219 -13.81 -3.23 -4.10
CA ARG A 219 -13.03 -4.40 -4.52
C ARG A 219 -12.19 -4.11 -5.75
N ILE A 220 -10.99 -4.64 -5.72
CA ILE A 220 -10.06 -4.59 -6.85
C ILE A 220 -9.88 -6.01 -7.35
N GLU A 221 -10.21 -6.21 -8.62
CA GLU A 221 -10.22 -7.52 -9.26
C GLU A 221 -9.08 -7.62 -10.27
N ALA A 222 -8.40 -8.77 -10.27
CA ALA A 222 -7.44 -9.06 -11.31
C ALA A 222 -8.15 -9.16 -12.68
N PRO A 223 -7.49 -8.84 -13.81
CA PRO A 223 -8.06 -9.04 -15.13
C PRO A 223 -8.40 -10.52 -15.33
N THR A 224 -9.55 -10.78 -15.90
CA THR A 224 -10.03 -12.16 -16.16
C THR A 224 -9.22 -12.90 -17.23
N GLU A 225 -8.31 -12.20 -17.94
CA GLU A 225 -7.36 -12.80 -18.90
C GLU A 225 -5.97 -12.17 -18.73
N PRO A 226 -4.89 -12.98 -18.79
CA PRO A 226 -3.54 -12.44 -18.86
C PRO A 226 -3.39 -11.71 -20.20
N ARG A 227 -3.32 -10.39 -20.19
CA ARG A 227 -2.96 -9.64 -21.40
C ARG A 227 -1.51 -9.98 -21.75
N ARG A 228 -1.29 -10.37 -23.02
CA ARG A 228 0.03 -10.42 -23.63
C ARG A 228 0.73 -9.07 -23.42
N PRO A 229 2.07 -9.05 -23.27
CA PRO A 229 2.82 -7.80 -23.28
C PRO A 229 2.39 -7.00 -24.49
N LEU A 230 2.10 -5.71 -24.29
CA LEU A 230 1.97 -4.79 -25.42
C LEU A 230 3.36 -4.66 -26.01
N ASP A 231 3.56 -5.34 -27.15
CA ASP A 231 4.73 -5.15 -27.99
C ASP A 231 4.81 -3.67 -28.38
N GLY A 232 5.87 -3.00 -27.96
CA GLY A 232 6.18 -1.62 -28.27
C GLY A 232 7.66 -1.39 -28.25
#